data_5d648924393bb17a1ef8f8a15bcd31cf
#
_entry.id   5d648924393bb17a1ef8f8a15bcd31cf
#
_cell.length_a   1.000
_cell.length_b   1.000
_cell.length_c   1.000
_cell.angle_alpha   90.00
_cell.angle_beta   90.00
_cell.angle_gamma   90.00
#
_symmetry.space_group_name_H-M   'P 1'
#
loop_
_entity.id
_entity.type
_entity.pdbx_description
1 polymer ?
#
loop_
_entity_poly.entity_id
_entity_poly.type
_entity_poly.pdbx_seq_one_letter_code
_entity_poly.pdbx_strand_id
1 'polypeptide(L)'
;MRVALVAPLVSAIAQPYLGGAQALLADLAQGLLRRRHSVTLFARDDSFVPGIDIESVVVPREVQPANFSEKRERPADTSFFTQANIFLDLFLQLQNRSAEFDVIHVHAFDWPAYACSTLIRDVPVLHTLHLPAVSPEINTALHVLDQQGHPVTLITVSHACARTYQEYTPIDRVIYNGLNLDAIPFSPKPSIEAPLLFAGRIAPEKGVEEAIEIAAMAGHRLLIAGGIYDRRYYEERIEPRLARDGERITYLGQLERLALWKIMGQSLGLLFPIEWDEPFGLVAVESMATGTPVIAYRRGALEEIIRHGETGFLVEEGERAYAAALVDDLVDIPRAHCRAYVEANFALDEMIDAYERVYREAIKAHL
;
A
#
# COMPACT_ATOMS: atom_id res chain seq x y z
N MET A 1 -20.29 -15.69 0.83
CA MET A 1 -19.16 -16.51 1.31
C MET A 1 -18.78 -16.04 2.70
N ARG A 2 -18.18 -16.92 3.49
CA ARG A 2 -17.58 -16.64 4.79
C ARG A 2 -16.07 -16.48 4.57
N VAL A 3 -15.55 -15.28 4.73
CA VAL A 3 -14.19 -14.91 4.37
C VAL A 3 -13.40 -14.57 5.64
N ALA A 4 -12.30 -15.30 5.88
CA ALA A 4 -11.31 -14.92 6.86
C ALA A 4 -10.26 -14.03 6.18
N LEU A 5 -10.07 -12.81 6.67
CA LEU A 5 -8.99 -11.92 6.26
C LEU A 5 -7.91 -11.91 7.33
N VAL A 6 -6.66 -12.13 6.95
CA VAL A 6 -5.51 -12.08 7.87
C VAL A 6 -4.68 -10.84 7.58
N ALA A 7 -4.67 -9.91 8.52
CA ALA A 7 -3.98 -8.64 8.39
C ALA A 7 -2.46 -8.76 8.61
N PRO A 8 -1.66 -7.81 8.08
CA PRO A 8 -0.30 -7.59 8.57
C PRO A 8 -0.32 -7.23 10.06
N LEU A 9 0.50 -7.90 10.87
CA LEU A 9 0.52 -7.68 12.32
C LEU A 9 1.51 -6.58 12.77
N VAL A 10 2.17 -5.94 11.83
CA VAL A 10 3.14 -4.84 12.09
C VAL A 10 2.48 -3.59 12.67
N SER A 11 1.19 -3.36 12.38
CA SER A 11 0.41 -2.23 12.90
C SER A 11 -1.08 -2.56 12.95
N ALA A 12 -1.83 -1.79 13.73
CA ALA A 12 -3.28 -1.87 13.75
C ALA A 12 -3.92 -1.53 12.39
N ILE A 13 -5.07 -2.14 12.12
CA ILE A 13 -5.96 -1.72 11.04
C ILE A 13 -6.94 -0.69 11.61
N ALA A 14 -6.47 0.54 11.74
CA ALA A 14 -7.23 1.67 12.30
C ALA A 14 -6.75 2.99 11.71
N GLN A 15 -7.62 4.00 11.62
CA GLN A 15 -7.24 5.34 11.18
C GLN A 15 -6.53 6.12 12.32
N PRO A 16 -5.52 6.96 11.99
CA PRO A 16 -4.90 7.12 10.66
C PRO A 16 -4.04 5.91 10.30
N TYR A 17 -4.24 5.36 9.10
CA TYR A 17 -3.50 4.17 8.66
C TYR A 17 -2.00 4.45 8.52
N LEU A 18 -1.17 3.51 8.93
CA LEU A 18 0.29 3.62 8.80
C LEU A 18 0.76 3.49 7.35
N GLY A 19 0.03 2.72 6.53
CA GLY A 19 0.36 2.49 5.13
C GLY A 19 -0.83 2.08 4.27
N GLY A 20 -0.59 1.98 2.96
CA GLY A 20 -1.62 1.66 1.97
C GLY A 20 -2.25 0.28 2.14
N ALA A 21 -1.47 -0.73 2.55
CA ALA A 21 -1.99 -2.09 2.74
C ALA A 21 -3.07 -2.15 3.83
N GLN A 22 -2.89 -1.40 4.94
CA GLN A 22 -3.87 -1.34 6.02
C GLN A 22 -5.17 -0.64 5.56
N ALA A 23 -5.04 0.46 4.84
CA ALA A 23 -6.18 1.19 4.29
C ALA A 23 -6.97 0.32 3.30
N LEU A 24 -6.25 -0.34 2.38
CA LEU A 24 -6.84 -1.24 1.40
C LEU A 24 -7.59 -2.40 2.07
N LEU A 25 -7.00 -3.03 3.07
CA LEU A 25 -7.61 -4.17 3.76
C LEU A 25 -8.91 -3.77 4.48
N ALA A 26 -8.94 -2.59 5.10
CA ALA A 26 -10.15 -2.04 5.68
C ALA A 26 -11.23 -1.78 4.62
N ASP A 27 -10.87 -1.19 3.48
CA ASP A 27 -11.77 -0.92 2.36
C ASP A 27 -12.29 -2.24 1.73
N LEU A 28 -11.43 -3.26 1.57
CA LEU A 28 -11.80 -4.59 1.10
C LEU A 28 -12.79 -5.28 2.05
N ALA A 29 -12.48 -5.29 3.35
CA ALA A 29 -13.34 -5.92 4.36
C ALA A 29 -14.74 -5.29 4.35
N GLN A 30 -14.84 -3.96 4.37
CA GLN A 30 -16.10 -3.24 4.29
C GLN A 30 -16.83 -3.46 2.95
N GLY A 31 -16.08 -3.53 1.85
CA GLY A 31 -16.63 -3.79 0.53
C GLY A 31 -17.26 -5.18 0.42
N LEU A 32 -16.58 -6.20 0.90
CA LEU A 32 -17.11 -7.57 0.99
C LEU A 32 -18.36 -7.64 1.88
N LEU A 33 -18.36 -6.94 3.03
CA LEU A 33 -19.53 -6.86 3.90
C LEU A 33 -20.74 -6.22 3.20
N ARG A 34 -20.53 -5.10 2.46
CA ARG A 34 -21.60 -4.47 1.66
C ARG A 34 -22.20 -5.43 0.62
N ARG A 35 -21.40 -6.35 0.09
CA ARG A 35 -21.82 -7.41 -0.83
C ARG A 35 -22.39 -8.65 -0.14
N ARG A 36 -22.70 -8.53 1.16
CA ARG A 36 -23.33 -9.56 1.99
C ARG A 36 -22.49 -10.82 2.19
N HIS A 37 -21.16 -10.69 2.15
CA HIS A 37 -20.26 -11.72 2.67
C HIS A 37 -20.17 -11.61 4.19
N SER A 38 -19.97 -12.73 4.88
CA SER A 38 -19.54 -12.74 6.26
C SER A 38 -18.02 -12.56 6.28
N VAL A 39 -17.53 -11.54 6.96
CA VAL A 39 -16.10 -11.21 7.00
C VAL A 39 -15.62 -11.22 8.44
N THR A 40 -14.59 -12.01 8.72
CA THR A 40 -13.86 -12.00 9.99
C THR A 40 -12.44 -11.54 9.72
N LEU A 41 -12.01 -10.47 10.39
CA LEU A 41 -10.68 -9.90 10.24
C LEU A 41 -9.81 -10.30 11.42
N PHE A 42 -8.80 -11.13 11.17
CA PHE A 42 -7.74 -11.46 12.13
C PHE A 42 -6.67 -10.37 12.09
N ALA A 43 -6.63 -9.55 13.12
CA ALA A 43 -5.77 -8.37 13.19
C ALA A 43 -5.31 -8.11 14.63
N ARG A 44 -4.37 -7.19 14.80
CA ARG A 44 -3.92 -6.75 16.13
C ARG A 44 -5.10 -6.31 17.00
N ASP A 45 -4.96 -6.50 18.29
CA ASP A 45 -5.96 -6.18 19.32
C ASP A 45 -6.37 -4.70 19.40
N ASP A 46 -5.54 -3.79 18.87
CA ASP A 46 -5.80 -2.35 18.75
C ASP A 46 -6.43 -1.95 17.40
N SER A 47 -6.86 -2.91 16.58
CA SER A 47 -7.51 -2.67 15.28
C SER A 47 -8.98 -2.34 15.44
N PHE A 48 -9.47 -1.48 14.53
CA PHE A 48 -10.89 -1.13 14.45
C PHE A 48 -11.30 -0.82 13.01
N VAL A 49 -12.24 -1.60 12.48
CA VAL A 49 -12.87 -1.37 11.17
C VAL A 49 -14.40 -1.39 11.37
N PRO A 50 -15.11 -0.29 11.08
CA PRO A 50 -16.54 -0.21 11.34
C PRO A 50 -17.34 -1.34 10.66
N GLY A 51 -18.14 -2.07 11.46
CA GLY A 51 -19.03 -3.12 11.00
C GLY A 51 -18.34 -4.47 10.72
N ILE A 52 -17.02 -4.58 10.90
CA ILE A 52 -16.27 -5.82 10.71
C ILE A 52 -16.03 -6.51 12.05
N ASP A 53 -16.24 -7.81 12.08
CA ASP A 53 -15.90 -8.68 13.21
C ASP A 53 -14.38 -8.86 13.24
N ILE A 54 -13.74 -8.46 14.37
CA ILE A 54 -12.29 -8.53 14.56
C ILE A 54 -11.94 -9.61 15.56
N GLU A 55 -11.23 -10.63 15.09
CA GLU A 55 -10.55 -11.60 15.93
C GLU A 55 -9.18 -11.04 16.31
N SER A 56 -9.04 -10.70 17.59
CA SER A 56 -7.87 -10.01 18.11
C SER A 56 -6.65 -10.92 18.23
N VAL A 57 -5.59 -10.56 17.54
CA VAL A 57 -4.28 -11.19 17.68
C VAL A 57 -3.41 -10.33 18.59
N VAL A 58 -3.07 -10.87 19.75
CA VAL A 58 -2.23 -10.15 20.73
C VAL A 58 -0.77 -10.17 20.26
N VAL A 59 -0.25 -9.00 19.93
CA VAL A 59 1.14 -8.80 19.55
C VAL A 59 1.87 -8.08 20.69
N PRO A 60 2.86 -8.72 21.34
CA PRO A 60 3.63 -8.08 22.39
C PRO A 60 4.29 -6.77 21.91
N ARG A 61 4.30 -5.74 22.76
CA ARG A 61 4.83 -4.40 22.41
C ARG A 61 6.32 -4.40 22.02
N GLU A 62 7.04 -5.45 22.39
CA GLU A 62 8.46 -5.65 22.10
C GLU A 62 8.71 -6.12 20.65
N VAL A 63 7.69 -6.62 19.97
CA VAL A 63 7.74 -6.96 18.54
C VAL A 63 7.61 -5.68 17.73
N GLN A 64 8.73 -5.02 17.48
CA GLN A 64 8.74 -3.83 16.62
C GLN A 64 8.55 -4.23 15.15
N PRO A 65 7.88 -3.38 14.33
CA PRO A 65 7.77 -3.61 12.91
C PRO A 65 9.17 -3.73 12.30
N ALA A 66 9.37 -4.75 11.44
CA ALA A 66 10.59 -4.86 10.68
C ALA A 66 10.73 -3.66 9.75
N ASN A 67 11.72 -2.82 9.98
CA ASN A 67 12.11 -1.79 9.03
C ASN A 67 12.83 -2.48 7.88
N PHE A 68 12.16 -2.65 6.74
CA PHE A 68 12.74 -3.26 5.55
C PHE A 68 13.90 -2.46 4.95
N SER A 69 14.07 -1.19 5.35
CA SER A 69 15.16 -0.31 4.91
C SER A 69 16.44 -0.41 5.74
N GLU A 70 16.39 -0.99 6.94
CA GLU A 70 17.60 -1.16 7.76
C GLU A 70 18.25 -2.52 7.51
N LYS A 71 19.47 -2.53 6.96
CA LYS A 71 20.38 -3.67 7.04
C LYS A 71 20.80 -3.83 8.50
N ARG A 72 19.98 -4.48 9.32
CA ARG A 72 20.35 -4.84 10.67
C ARG A 72 21.33 -6.00 10.64
N GLU A 73 22.49 -5.82 11.31
CA GLU A 73 23.22 -6.95 11.85
C GLU A 73 22.25 -7.72 12.75
N ARG A 74 21.96 -8.96 12.42
CA ARG A 74 20.95 -9.81 13.07
C ARG A 74 21.32 -10.02 14.53
N PRO A 75 20.61 -9.48 15.53
CA PRO A 75 20.59 -10.10 16.83
C PRO A 75 19.89 -11.46 16.71
N ALA A 76 20.27 -12.42 17.52
CA ALA A 76 19.48 -13.64 17.73
C ALA A 76 18.18 -13.21 18.44
N ASP A 77 17.16 -12.88 17.65
CA ASP A 77 16.15 -11.92 18.07
C ASP A 77 14.95 -12.67 18.63
N THR A 78 14.73 -12.50 19.94
CA THR A 78 13.52 -12.96 20.61
C THR A 78 12.26 -12.44 19.88
N SER A 79 12.33 -11.29 19.21
CA SER A 79 11.23 -10.73 18.41
C SER A 79 10.88 -11.61 17.22
N PHE A 80 11.86 -12.17 16.52
CA PHE A 80 11.65 -13.08 15.40
C PHE A 80 10.90 -14.37 15.81
N PHE A 81 11.36 -15.01 16.90
CA PHE A 81 10.70 -16.22 17.41
C PHE A 81 9.30 -15.92 17.95
N THR A 82 9.14 -14.78 18.60
CA THR A 82 7.82 -14.34 19.09
C THR A 82 6.86 -14.14 17.93
N GLN A 83 7.28 -13.47 16.87
CA GLN A 83 6.47 -13.27 15.67
C GLN A 83 6.11 -14.59 14.98
N ALA A 84 7.08 -15.51 14.84
CA ALA A 84 6.84 -16.84 14.29
C ALA A 84 5.81 -17.62 15.11
N ASN A 85 5.89 -17.57 16.44
CA ASN A 85 4.93 -18.24 17.32
C ASN A 85 3.52 -17.63 17.23
N ILE A 86 3.40 -16.30 17.08
CA ILE A 86 2.11 -15.63 16.89
C ILE A 86 1.41 -16.14 15.62
N PHE A 87 2.14 -16.19 14.49
CA PHE A 87 1.57 -16.72 13.25
C PHE A 87 1.30 -18.22 13.33
N LEU A 88 2.15 -19.00 13.99
CA LEU A 88 1.89 -20.43 14.21
C LEU A 88 0.58 -20.64 14.97
N ASP A 89 0.39 -19.94 16.10
CA ASP A 89 -0.85 -20.01 16.88
C ASP A 89 -2.06 -19.57 16.07
N LEU A 90 -1.96 -18.45 15.36
CA LEU A 90 -3.02 -17.94 14.48
C LEU A 90 -3.44 -18.97 13.42
N PHE A 91 -2.48 -19.57 12.71
CA PHE A 91 -2.80 -20.54 11.66
C PHE A 91 -3.30 -21.86 12.21
N LEU A 92 -2.88 -22.30 13.40
CA LEU A 92 -3.47 -23.44 14.10
C LEU A 92 -4.92 -23.15 14.53
N GLN A 93 -5.22 -21.94 15.00
CA GLN A 93 -6.60 -21.52 15.29
C GLN A 93 -7.46 -21.51 14.02
N LEU A 94 -6.94 -20.95 12.90
CA LEU A 94 -7.63 -20.96 11.61
C LEU A 94 -7.90 -22.38 11.11
N GLN A 95 -6.94 -23.32 11.23
CA GLN A 95 -7.13 -24.71 10.86
C GLN A 95 -8.22 -25.38 11.73
N ASN A 96 -8.19 -25.16 13.03
CA ASN A 96 -9.20 -25.72 13.95
C ASN A 96 -10.61 -25.17 13.69
N ARG A 97 -10.71 -23.97 13.10
CA ARG A 97 -11.96 -23.28 12.76
C ARG A 97 -12.23 -23.28 11.25
N SER A 98 -11.53 -24.10 10.47
CA SER A 98 -11.62 -24.11 9.00
C SER A 98 -13.05 -24.27 8.49
N ALA A 99 -13.91 -25.06 9.17
CA ALA A 99 -15.31 -25.23 8.83
C ALA A 99 -16.16 -23.93 8.94
N GLU A 100 -15.68 -22.89 9.59
CA GLU A 100 -16.36 -21.59 9.69
C GLU A 100 -16.16 -20.73 8.43
N PHE A 101 -15.17 -21.04 7.59
CA PHE A 101 -14.77 -20.23 6.45
C PHE A 101 -14.90 -20.99 5.13
N ASP A 102 -15.21 -20.26 4.07
CA ASP A 102 -15.20 -20.77 2.71
C ASP A 102 -13.83 -20.46 2.04
N VAL A 103 -13.12 -19.45 2.53
CA VAL A 103 -11.81 -19.03 2.04
C VAL A 103 -11.05 -18.26 3.12
N ILE A 104 -9.73 -18.44 3.16
CA ILE A 104 -8.80 -17.65 3.99
C ILE A 104 -7.96 -16.80 3.04
N HIS A 105 -7.99 -15.48 3.22
CA HIS A 105 -7.20 -14.54 2.42
C HIS A 105 -6.22 -13.78 3.29
N VAL A 106 -4.94 -14.02 3.05
CA VAL A 106 -3.82 -13.51 3.85
C VAL A 106 -3.24 -12.27 3.15
N HIS A 107 -3.20 -11.16 3.87
CA HIS A 107 -2.57 -9.91 3.48
C HIS A 107 -1.30 -9.63 4.27
N ALA A 108 -0.98 -10.48 5.25
CA ALA A 108 0.26 -10.38 6.00
C ALA A 108 1.47 -10.64 5.09
N PHE A 109 2.48 -9.80 5.24
CA PHE A 109 3.72 -9.85 4.46
C PHE A 109 4.92 -10.28 5.32
N ASP A 110 4.65 -10.95 6.43
CA ASP A 110 5.65 -11.56 7.29
C ASP A 110 5.93 -13.00 6.82
N TRP A 111 7.19 -13.42 6.75
CA TRP A 111 7.54 -14.76 6.24
C TRP A 111 6.78 -15.92 6.94
N PRO A 112 6.48 -15.86 8.27
CA PRO A 112 5.77 -16.97 8.91
C PRO A 112 4.34 -17.14 8.39
N ALA A 113 3.69 -16.07 7.89
CA ALA A 113 2.36 -16.17 7.31
C ALA A 113 2.34 -17.10 6.10
N TYR A 114 3.39 -17.06 5.26
CA TYR A 114 3.53 -17.96 4.12
C TYR A 114 3.86 -19.39 4.57
N ALA A 115 4.84 -19.57 5.44
CA ALA A 115 5.24 -20.88 5.93
C ALA A 115 4.10 -21.60 6.67
N CYS A 116 3.36 -20.89 7.53
CA CYS A 116 2.25 -21.45 8.30
C CYS A 116 1.00 -21.75 7.46
N SER A 117 0.90 -21.22 6.23
CA SER A 117 -0.19 -21.58 5.30
C SER A 117 -0.27 -23.08 5.03
N THR A 118 0.87 -23.79 5.14
CA THR A 118 0.93 -25.25 4.99
C THR A 118 0.14 -26.04 6.05
N LEU A 119 -0.24 -25.39 7.15
CA LEU A 119 -1.06 -25.98 8.20
C LEU A 119 -2.52 -26.06 7.81
N ILE A 120 -2.99 -25.21 6.89
CA ILE A 120 -4.38 -25.18 6.45
C ILE A 120 -4.57 -26.23 5.36
N ARG A 121 -5.58 -27.10 5.56
CA ARG A 121 -5.84 -28.25 4.67
C ARG A 121 -7.26 -28.32 4.11
N ASP A 122 -8.22 -27.73 4.82
CA ASP A 122 -9.65 -27.98 4.57
C ASP A 122 -10.35 -26.78 3.94
N VAL A 123 -9.62 -25.72 3.66
CA VAL A 123 -10.13 -24.47 3.08
C VAL A 123 -9.06 -23.83 2.22
N PRO A 124 -9.39 -23.26 1.04
CA PRO A 124 -8.40 -22.61 0.17
C PRO A 124 -7.78 -21.37 0.82
N VAL A 125 -6.47 -21.22 0.64
CA VAL A 125 -5.67 -20.09 1.12
C VAL A 125 -5.18 -19.25 -0.05
N LEU A 126 -5.40 -17.94 0.04
CA LEU A 126 -4.90 -16.97 -0.89
C LEU A 126 -3.93 -16.03 -0.17
N HIS A 127 -2.90 -15.56 -0.86
CA HIS A 127 -2.01 -14.51 -0.38
C HIS A 127 -2.00 -13.33 -1.36
N THR A 128 -2.26 -12.13 -0.87
CA THR A 128 -1.96 -10.91 -1.63
C THR A 128 -0.61 -10.34 -1.19
N LEU A 129 0.31 -10.31 -2.15
CA LEU A 129 1.68 -9.81 -1.98
C LEU A 129 1.68 -8.29 -2.20
N HIS A 130 1.80 -7.53 -1.10
CA HIS A 130 1.77 -6.07 -1.10
C HIS A 130 3.13 -5.41 -1.25
N LEU A 131 4.20 -6.18 -1.23
CA LEU A 131 5.58 -5.73 -1.36
C LEU A 131 6.23 -6.40 -2.56
N PRO A 132 7.23 -5.79 -3.20
CA PRO A 132 8.07 -6.49 -4.15
C PRO A 132 8.93 -7.56 -3.45
N ALA A 133 9.58 -8.43 -4.21
CA ALA A 133 10.39 -9.55 -3.71
C ALA A 133 11.70 -9.08 -3.03
N VAL A 134 11.60 -8.27 -1.99
CA VAL A 134 12.74 -7.66 -1.27
C VAL A 134 13.22 -8.45 -0.06
N SER A 135 12.44 -9.45 0.41
CA SER A 135 12.81 -10.29 1.56
C SER A 135 13.26 -11.68 1.10
N PRO A 136 14.55 -12.03 1.30
CA PRO A 136 15.05 -13.38 1.00
C PRO A 136 14.29 -14.48 1.74
N GLU A 137 13.83 -14.22 2.96
CA GLU A 137 13.09 -15.17 3.78
C GLU A 137 11.71 -15.47 3.17
N ILE A 138 11.00 -14.44 2.72
CA ILE A 138 9.70 -14.59 2.02
C ILE A 138 9.90 -15.31 0.69
N ASN A 139 10.88 -14.88 -0.11
CA ASN A 139 11.18 -15.48 -1.40
C ASN A 139 11.50 -16.97 -1.27
N THR A 140 12.29 -17.33 -0.24
CA THR A 140 12.60 -18.74 0.07
C THR A 140 11.35 -19.52 0.45
N ALA A 141 10.49 -18.95 1.32
CA ALA A 141 9.23 -19.62 1.72
C ALA A 141 8.32 -19.84 0.50
N LEU A 142 8.14 -18.84 -0.35
CA LEU A 142 7.33 -18.95 -1.56
C LEU A 142 7.90 -19.99 -2.53
N HIS A 143 9.22 -19.98 -2.74
CA HIS A 143 9.89 -20.97 -3.58
C HIS A 143 9.69 -22.39 -3.05
N VAL A 144 9.80 -22.62 -1.73
CA VAL A 144 9.57 -23.94 -1.13
C VAL A 144 8.11 -24.37 -1.30
N LEU A 145 7.15 -23.46 -1.12
CA LEU A 145 5.73 -23.77 -1.32
C LEU A 145 5.46 -24.21 -2.77
N ASP A 146 6.01 -23.50 -3.75
CA ASP A 146 5.89 -23.84 -5.16
C ASP A 146 6.51 -25.20 -5.46
N GLN A 147 7.75 -25.45 -5.03
CA GLN A 147 8.47 -26.72 -5.23
C GLN A 147 7.75 -27.93 -4.60
N GLN A 148 7.05 -27.72 -3.52
CA GLN A 148 6.26 -28.78 -2.84
C GLN A 148 4.86 -28.93 -3.44
N GLY A 149 4.49 -28.10 -4.41
CA GLY A 149 3.14 -28.09 -5.00
C GLY A 149 2.05 -27.78 -3.99
N HIS A 150 2.34 -26.92 -2.99
CA HIS A 150 1.35 -26.57 -1.98
C HIS A 150 0.27 -25.67 -2.59
N PRO A 151 -1.03 -26.01 -2.43
CA PRO A 151 -2.12 -25.31 -3.10
C PRO A 151 -2.44 -23.95 -2.44
N VAL A 152 -1.61 -22.96 -2.66
CA VAL A 152 -1.90 -21.55 -2.31
C VAL A 152 -2.09 -20.75 -3.59
N THR A 153 -3.01 -19.77 -3.57
CA THR A 153 -3.19 -18.83 -4.68
C THR A 153 -2.43 -17.55 -4.38
N LEU A 154 -1.46 -17.19 -5.22
CA LEU A 154 -0.64 -15.99 -5.06
C LEU A 154 -1.15 -14.86 -5.95
N ILE A 155 -1.42 -13.73 -5.34
CA ILE A 155 -1.95 -12.53 -5.99
C ILE A 155 -0.98 -11.38 -5.75
N THR A 156 -0.69 -10.56 -6.77
CA THR A 156 0.04 -9.31 -6.61
C THR A 156 -0.82 -8.12 -6.98
N VAL A 157 -0.40 -6.94 -6.53
CA VAL A 157 -1.16 -5.70 -6.68
C VAL A 157 -0.83 -4.94 -7.97
N SER A 158 0.13 -5.42 -8.76
CA SER A 158 0.49 -4.89 -10.09
C SER A 158 1.32 -5.90 -10.88
N HIS A 159 1.44 -5.71 -12.19
CA HIS A 159 2.35 -6.50 -13.02
C HIS A 159 3.82 -6.22 -12.70
N ALA A 160 4.17 -4.99 -12.31
CA ALA A 160 5.51 -4.66 -11.87
C ALA A 160 5.88 -5.45 -10.60
N CYS A 161 4.99 -5.50 -9.62
CA CYS A 161 5.18 -6.32 -8.43
C CYS A 161 5.31 -7.80 -8.79
N ALA A 162 4.45 -8.34 -9.68
CA ALA A 162 4.53 -9.73 -10.13
C ALA A 162 5.89 -10.06 -10.77
N ARG A 163 6.44 -9.16 -11.59
CA ARG A 163 7.76 -9.36 -12.22
C ARG A 163 8.88 -9.57 -11.21
N THR A 164 8.82 -8.98 -10.04
CA THR A 164 9.87 -9.14 -9.01
C THR A 164 9.92 -10.56 -8.44
N TYR A 165 8.83 -11.32 -8.55
CA TYR A 165 8.73 -12.70 -8.04
C TYR A 165 9.07 -13.78 -9.07
N GLN A 166 9.32 -13.42 -10.34
CA GLN A 166 9.49 -14.40 -11.44
C GLN A 166 10.56 -15.48 -11.20
N GLU A 167 11.62 -15.15 -10.46
CA GLU A 167 12.72 -16.09 -10.15
C GLU A 167 12.38 -17.03 -8.97
N TYR A 168 11.33 -16.74 -8.21
CA TYR A 168 11.03 -17.45 -6.96
C TYR A 168 9.78 -18.32 -7.04
N THR A 169 8.70 -17.79 -7.63
CA THR A 169 7.41 -18.48 -7.71
C THR A 169 6.55 -17.85 -8.81
N PRO A 170 5.71 -18.63 -9.50
CA PRO A 170 4.69 -18.07 -10.38
C PRO A 170 3.63 -17.29 -9.60
N ILE A 171 3.13 -16.22 -10.18
CA ILE A 171 2.00 -15.44 -9.65
C ILE A 171 0.74 -15.82 -10.41
N ASP A 172 -0.29 -16.25 -9.69
CA ASP A 172 -1.54 -16.72 -10.29
C ASP A 172 -2.38 -15.61 -10.87
N ARG A 173 -2.45 -14.46 -10.17
CA ARG A 173 -3.29 -13.32 -10.56
C ARG A 173 -2.62 -11.98 -10.22
N VAL A 174 -2.94 -10.98 -11.02
CA VAL A 174 -2.71 -9.57 -10.68
C VAL A 174 -4.06 -8.91 -10.46
N ILE A 175 -4.25 -8.30 -9.29
CA ILE A 175 -5.46 -7.54 -8.95
C ILE A 175 -5.02 -6.17 -8.47
N TYR A 176 -5.30 -5.14 -9.26
CA TYR A 176 -5.00 -3.76 -8.87
C TYR A 176 -5.80 -3.34 -7.64
N ASN A 177 -5.16 -2.56 -6.78
CA ASN A 177 -5.84 -1.98 -5.64
C ASN A 177 -6.93 -1.00 -6.08
N GLY A 178 -8.09 -1.07 -5.43
CA GLY A 178 -9.23 -0.20 -5.72
C GLY A 178 -9.48 0.83 -4.62
N LEU A 179 -10.07 1.96 -5.00
CA LEU A 179 -10.45 3.04 -4.08
C LEU A 179 -11.97 3.20 -3.99
N ASN A 180 -12.46 3.46 -2.78
CA ASN A 180 -13.85 3.88 -2.56
C ASN A 180 -14.01 5.34 -3.02
N LEU A 181 -14.38 5.51 -4.28
CA LEU A 181 -14.43 6.82 -4.93
C LEU A 181 -15.55 7.72 -4.41
N ASP A 182 -16.60 7.16 -3.82
CA ASP A 182 -17.68 7.94 -3.19
C ASP A 182 -17.19 8.70 -1.95
N ALA A 183 -16.15 8.20 -1.30
CA ALA A 183 -15.55 8.84 -0.13
C ALA A 183 -14.52 9.93 -0.52
N ILE A 184 -14.03 9.95 -1.76
CA ILE A 184 -12.95 10.83 -2.20
C ILE A 184 -13.54 12.09 -2.85
N PRO A 185 -13.34 13.29 -2.25
CA PRO A 185 -13.84 14.53 -2.84
C PRO A 185 -13.11 14.85 -4.15
N PHE A 186 -13.85 15.26 -5.16
CA PHE A 186 -13.30 15.74 -6.41
C PHE A 186 -13.18 17.27 -6.39
N SER A 187 -12.02 17.78 -6.84
CA SER A 187 -11.74 19.21 -6.96
C SER A 187 -11.47 19.57 -8.44
N PRO A 188 -12.39 20.27 -9.12
CA PRO A 188 -12.24 20.57 -10.57
C PRO A 188 -11.14 21.59 -10.85
N LYS A 189 -10.67 22.30 -9.84
CA LYS A 189 -9.61 23.32 -9.93
C LYS A 189 -8.73 23.27 -8.70
N PRO A 190 -7.43 23.57 -8.83
CA PRO A 190 -6.56 23.79 -7.66
C PRO A 190 -6.95 25.08 -6.94
N SER A 191 -6.43 25.29 -5.74
CA SER A 191 -6.52 26.58 -5.03
C SER A 191 -5.79 27.69 -5.79
N ILE A 192 -6.10 28.95 -5.49
CA ILE A 192 -5.32 30.08 -5.98
C ILE A 192 -3.91 29.97 -5.36
N GLU A 193 -2.85 30.13 -6.17
CA GLU A 193 -1.47 29.92 -5.75
C GLU A 193 -1.22 28.56 -5.08
N ALA A 194 -1.83 27.51 -5.67
CA ALA A 194 -1.80 26.16 -5.13
C ALA A 194 -0.35 25.66 -4.93
N PRO A 195 -0.02 25.11 -3.74
CA PRO A 195 1.27 24.49 -3.53
C PRO A 195 1.34 23.13 -4.24
N LEU A 196 2.55 22.62 -4.42
CA LEU A 196 2.78 21.21 -4.67
C LEU A 196 2.59 20.42 -3.38
N LEU A 197 2.29 19.14 -3.50
CA LEU A 197 2.15 18.22 -2.36
C LEU A 197 3.10 17.05 -2.52
N PHE A 198 3.78 16.68 -1.44
CA PHE A 198 4.34 15.35 -1.23
C PHE A 198 3.48 14.64 -0.19
N ALA A 199 3.11 13.39 -0.45
CA ALA A 199 2.36 12.57 0.49
C ALA A 199 2.95 11.16 0.59
N GLY A 200 3.37 10.76 1.80
CA GLY A 200 3.97 9.47 2.06
C GLY A 200 4.73 9.44 3.37
N ARG A 201 5.14 8.26 3.80
CA ARG A 201 6.02 8.12 4.98
C ARG A 201 7.30 8.92 4.78
N ILE A 202 7.78 9.55 5.84
CA ILE A 202 9.07 10.23 5.80
C ILE A 202 10.16 9.17 5.99
N ALA A 203 10.69 8.70 4.86
CA ALA A 203 11.72 7.68 4.77
C ALA A 203 12.53 7.91 3.46
N PRO A 204 13.80 7.51 3.40
CA PRO A 204 14.66 7.75 2.24
C PRO A 204 14.05 7.27 0.92
N GLU A 205 13.54 6.04 0.89
CA GLU A 205 12.99 5.41 -0.30
C GLU A 205 11.75 6.11 -0.88
N LYS A 206 11.13 7.03 -0.11
CA LYS A 206 9.95 7.79 -0.57
C LYS A 206 10.29 9.08 -1.29
N GLY A 207 11.58 9.48 -1.35
CA GLY A 207 12.05 10.60 -2.15
C GLY A 207 11.60 11.98 -1.65
N VAL A 208 11.52 12.17 -0.31
CA VAL A 208 11.13 13.48 0.27
C VAL A 208 12.11 14.57 -0.11
N GLU A 209 13.44 14.27 -0.12
CA GLU A 209 14.45 15.22 -0.54
C GLU A 209 14.33 15.58 -2.02
N GLU A 210 14.02 14.59 -2.86
CA GLU A 210 13.76 14.79 -4.29
C GLU A 210 12.58 15.75 -4.50
N ALA A 211 11.47 15.55 -3.77
CA ALA A 211 10.31 16.42 -3.87
C ALA A 211 10.64 17.86 -3.44
N ILE A 212 11.45 18.04 -2.38
CA ILE A 212 11.92 19.35 -1.93
C ILE A 212 12.75 20.04 -3.00
N GLU A 213 13.71 19.34 -3.61
CA GLU A 213 14.58 19.88 -4.67
C GLU A 213 13.78 20.24 -5.94
N ILE A 214 12.87 19.35 -6.38
CA ILE A 214 12.02 19.60 -7.54
C ILE A 214 11.15 20.85 -7.32
N ALA A 215 10.48 20.96 -6.16
CA ALA A 215 9.65 22.12 -5.83
C ALA A 215 10.46 23.42 -5.76
N ALA A 216 11.67 23.35 -5.19
CA ALA A 216 12.59 24.51 -5.11
C ALA A 216 13.04 24.97 -6.50
N MET A 217 13.42 24.02 -7.40
CA MET A 217 13.81 24.32 -8.79
C MET A 217 12.64 24.91 -9.60
N ALA A 218 11.42 24.42 -9.37
CA ALA A 218 10.21 24.93 -10.01
C ALA A 218 9.74 26.28 -9.41
N GLY A 219 10.30 26.72 -8.28
CA GLY A 219 9.89 27.96 -7.62
C GLY A 219 8.55 27.89 -6.88
N HIS A 220 8.01 26.70 -6.65
CA HIS A 220 6.72 26.46 -5.99
C HIS A 220 6.87 26.16 -4.50
N ARG A 221 5.81 26.45 -3.73
CA ARG A 221 5.68 26.00 -2.34
C ARG A 221 5.39 24.50 -2.30
N LEU A 222 5.89 23.81 -1.28
CA LEU A 222 5.67 22.39 -1.06
C LEU A 222 5.01 22.14 0.30
N LEU A 223 3.93 21.39 0.29
CA LEU A 223 3.37 20.75 1.49
C LEU A 223 3.90 19.32 1.58
N ILE A 224 4.29 18.89 2.77
CA ILE A 224 4.76 17.54 3.05
C ILE A 224 3.80 16.91 4.06
N ALA A 225 3.09 15.85 3.67
CA ALA A 225 2.16 15.11 4.51
C ALA A 225 2.61 13.66 4.69
N GLY A 226 2.74 13.21 5.95
CA GLY A 226 3.09 11.84 6.28
C GLY A 226 3.74 11.69 7.63
N GLY A 227 3.67 10.48 8.20
CA GLY A 227 4.33 10.16 9.47
C GLY A 227 5.84 9.99 9.30
N ILE A 228 6.58 10.36 10.35
CA ILE A 228 8.03 10.11 10.43
C ILE A 228 8.22 8.60 10.66
N TYR A 229 8.72 7.90 9.64
CA TYR A 229 8.99 6.47 9.70
C TYR A 229 10.45 6.19 10.04
N ASP A 230 11.37 6.93 9.43
CA ASP A 230 12.79 6.95 9.78
C ASP A 230 13.11 8.28 10.50
N ARG A 231 13.21 8.21 11.84
CA ARG A 231 13.46 9.37 12.68
C ARG A 231 14.84 9.97 12.41
N ARG A 232 15.86 9.13 12.20
CA ARG A 232 17.22 9.58 11.92
C ARG A 232 17.29 10.34 10.60
N TYR A 233 16.68 9.78 9.55
CA TYR A 233 16.58 10.44 8.26
C TYR A 233 15.86 11.80 8.38
N TYR A 234 14.75 11.85 9.12
CA TYR A 234 14.03 13.10 9.33
C TYR A 234 14.91 14.15 10.01
N GLU A 235 15.55 13.80 11.15
CA GLU A 235 16.38 14.73 11.93
C GLU A 235 17.64 15.19 11.18
N GLU A 236 18.27 14.31 10.41
CA GLU A 236 19.53 14.62 9.70
C GLU A 236 19.28 15.32 8.34
N ARG A 237 18.18 15.03 7.64
CA ARG A 237 17.99 15.41 6.25
C ARG A 237 16.79 16.33 5.99
N ILE A 238 15.69 16.16 6.72
CA ILE A 238 14.45 16.90 6.44
C ILE A 238 14.28 18.08 7.37
N GLU A 239 14.41 17.91 8.67
CA GLU A 239 14.21 18.98 9.65
C GLU A 239 15.10 20.21 9.41
N PRO A 240 16.42 20.08 9.07
CA PRO A 240 17.26 21.23 8.74
C PRO A 240 16.77 21.99 7.51
N ARG A 241 16.16 21.32 6.53
CA ARG A 241 15.58 21.96 5.34
C ARG A 241 14.31 22.72 5.69
N LEU A 242 13.45 22.14 6.52
CA LEU A 242 12.24 22.82 7.03
C LEU A 242 12.61 24.10 7.80
N ALA A 243 13.65 24.03 8.63
CA ALA A 243 14.13 25.19 9.39
C ALA A 243 14.70 26.30 8.50
N ARG A 244 15.39 25.95 7.40
CA ARG A 244 15.99 26.89 6.47
C ARG A 244 14.97 27.52 5.52
N ASP A 245 14.04 26.70 4.99
CA ASP A 245 13.16 27.03 3.88
C ASP A 245 11.67 27.08 4.30
N GLY A 246 11.38 27.32 5.59
CA GLY A 246 10.05 27.21 6.20
C GLY A 246 8.96 28.11 5.61
N GLU A 247 9.32 29.17 4.87
CA GLU A 247 8.34 29.97 4.12
C GLU A 247 7.85 29.25 2.85
N ARG A 248 8.64 28.30 2.32
CA ARG A 248 8.36 27.58 1.08
C ARG A 248 7.95 26.14 1.31
N ILE A 249 8.35 25.54 2.42
CA ILE A 249 8.11 24.14 2.75
C ILE A 249 7.35 24.05 4.06
N THR A 250 6.19 23.37 4.06
CA THR A 250 5.40 23.17 5.27
C THR A 250 5.20 21.68 5.53
N TYR A 251 5.64 21.23 6.70
CA TYR A 251 5.39 19.85 7.16
C TYR A 251 4.06 19.79 7.94
N LEU A 252 3.14 18.96 7.48
CA LEU A 252 1.78 18.82 8.02
C LEU A 252 1.63 17.66 9.00
N GLY A 253 2.67 16.81 9.13
CA GLY A 253 2.56 15.58 9.90
C GLY A 253 1.72 14.51 9.22
N GLN A 254 1.37 13.49 9.98
CA GLN A 254 0.46 12.43 9.53
C GLN A 254 -0.98 12.95 9.56
N LEU A 255 -1.69 12.76 8.46
CA LEU A 255 -3.08 13.21 8.29
C LEU A 255 -4.02 12.01 8.18
N GLU A 256 -5.26 12.19 8.61
CA GLU A 256 -6.34 11.27 8.27
C GLU A 256 -6.69 11.38 6.77
N ARG A 257 -7.17 10.29 6.18
CA ARG A 257 -7.41 10.18 4.72
C ARG A 257 -8.24 11.33 4.16
N LEU A 258 -9.36 11.68 4.81
CA LEU A 258 -10.21 12.75 4.31
C LEU A 258 -9.51 14.13 4.31
N ALA A 259 -8.70 14.41 5.32
CA ALA A 259 -7.91 15.64 5.39
C ALA A 259 -6.84 15.66 4.29
N LEU A 260 -6.14 14.53 4.08
CA LEU A 260 -5.17 14.39 3.01
C LEU A 260 -5.80 14.58 1.64
N TRP A 261 -6.93 13.95 1.36
CA TRP A 261 -7.63 14.08 0.07
C TRP A 261 -8.10 15.51 -0.21
N LYS A 262 -8.55 16.25 0.82
CA LYS A 262 -8.88 17.68 0.67
C LYS A 262 -7.66 18.51 0.29
N ILE A 263 -6.52 18.25 0.91
CA ILE A 263 -5.26 18.93 0.57
C ILE A 263 -4.79 18.53 -0.83
N MET A 264 -4.86 17.25 -1.20
CA MET A 264 -4.59 16.80 -2.57
C MET A 264 -5.42 17.59 -3.57
N GLY A 265 -6.75 17.64 -3.38
CA GLY A 265 -7.65 18.37 -4.29
C GLY A 265 -7.37 19.87 -4.40
N GLN A 266 -6.77 20.48 -3.39
CA GLN A 266 -6.39 21.91 -3.37
C GLN A 266 -5.00 22.16 -3.98
N SER A 267 -4.16 21.14 -4.10
CA SER A 267 -2.78 21.25 -4.59
C SER A 267 -2.71 21.38 -6.12
N LEU A 268 -1.63 21.97 -6.62
CA LEU A 268 -1.33 22.03 -8.06
C LEU A 268 -1.09 20.66 -8.63
N GLY A 269 -0.28 19.84 -7.95
CA GLY A 269 0.06 18.47 -8.29
C GLY A 269 0.69 17.74 -7.11
N LEU A 270 0.73 16.41 -7.22
CA LEU A 270 1.48 15.55 -6.32
C LEU A 270 2.89 15.30 -6.89
N LEU A 271 3.92 15.56 -6.09
CA LEU A 271 5.28 15.07 -6.36
C LEU A 271 5.45 13.71 -5.69
N PHE A 272 5.76 12.71 -6.50
CA PHE A 272 5.92 11.32 -6.05
C PHE A 272 7.23 10.70 -6.60
N PRO A 273 8.40 11.34 -6.32
CA PRO A 273 9.70 10.94 -6.86
C PRO A 273 10.32 9.82 -6.01
N ILE A 274 9.65 8.67 -5.93
CA ILE A 274 10.09 7.53 -5.12
C ILE A 274 11.32 6.85 -5.72
N GLU A 275 12.19 6.37 -4.81
CA GLU A 275 13.49 5.77 -5.15
C GLU A 275 13.52 4.24 -4.98
N TRP A 276 12.36 3.60 -4.91
CA TRP A 276 12.21 2.15 -4.84
C TRP A 276 11.14 1.65 -5.83
N ASP A 277 11.11 0.35 -6.07
CA ASP A 277 10.09 -0.25 -6.95
C ASP A 277 8.73 -0.31 -6.24
N GLU A 278 7.95 0.76 -6.43
CA GLU A 278 6.63 0.89 -5.80
C GLU A 278 5.71 -0.24 -6.25
N PRO A 279 5.18 -1.05 -5.33
CA PRO A 279 4.34 -2.19 -5.70
C PRO A 279 3.01 -1.79 -6.33
N PHE A 280 2.47 -0.61 -5.99
CA PHE A 280 1.25 -0.09 -6.62
C PHE A 280 1.23 1.43 -6.74
N GLY A 281 1.35 2.16 -5.64
CA GLY A 281 1.29 3.63 -5.66
C GLY A 281 -0.10 4.19 -5.34
N LEU A 282 -0.75 3.67 -4.28
CA LEU A 282 -2.08 4.14 -3.84
C LEU A 282 -2.17 5.66 -3.72
N VAL A 283 -1.13 6.32 -3.22
CA VAL A 283 -1.09 7.78 -3.06
C VAL A 283 -1.23 8.51 -4.40
N ALA A 284 -0.63 7.98 -5.48
CA ALA A 284 -0.79 8.54 -6.83
C ALA A 284 -2.22 8.37 -7.33
N VAL A 285 -2.83 7.19 -7.11
CA VAL A 285 -4.23 6.93 -7.48
C VAL A 285 -5.18 7.82 -6.66
N GLU A 286 -4.95 8.00 -5.35
CA GLU A 286 -5.71 8.90 -4.49
C GLU A 286 -5.63 10.36 -4.97
N SER A 287 -4.44 10.81 -5.36
CA SER A 287 -4.25 12.15 -5.94
C SER A 287 -5.08 12.33 -7.21
N MET A 288 -4.94 11.41 -8.17
CA MET A 288 -5.72 11.45 -9.41
C MET A 288 -7.22 11.33 -9.16
N ALA A 289 -7.65 10.58 -8.15
CA ALA A 289 -9.06 10.48 -7.74
C ALA A 289 -9.62 11.82 -7.26
N THR A 290 -8.81 12.66 -6.58
CA THR A 290 -9.22 14.02 -6.23
C THR A 290 -9.20 14.99 -7.42
N GLY A 291 -8.71 14.57 -8.57
CA GLY A 291 -8.49 15.36 -9.77
C GLY A 291 -7.08 15.92 -9.89
N THR A 292 -6.18 15.62 -8.96
CA THR A 292 -4.85 16.23 -8.91
C THR A 292 -3.83 15.39 -9.67
N PRO A 293 -3.17 15.94 -10.72
CA PRO A 293 -2.18 15.22 -11.51
C PRO A 293 -0.90 14.96 -10.71
N VAL A 294 -0.07 14.03 -11.21
CA VAL A 294 1.10 13.51 -10.50
C VAL A 294 2.37 13.70 -11.35
N ILE A 295 3.46 14.14 -10.74
CA ILE A 295 4.81 13.97 -11.29
C ILE A 295 5.51 12.89 -10.48
N ALA A 296 5.95 11.82 -11.14
CA ALA A 296 6.57 10.68 -10.47
C ALA A 296 7.80 10.17 -11.23
N TYR A 297 8.72 9.54 -10.49
CA TYR A 297 9.78 8.76 -11.14
C TYR A 297 9.21 7.48 -11.76
N ARG A 298 9.78 7.08 -12.90
CA ARG A 298 9.40 5.89 -13.67
C ARG A 298 9.92 4.64 -12.96
N ARG A 299 9.21 4.22 -11.89
CA ARG A 299 9.61 3.09 -11.05
C ARG A 299 8.43 2.22 -10.63
N GLY A 300 8.69 0.90 -10.63
CA GLY A 300 7.70 -0.08 -10.18
C GLY A 300 6.38 0.03 -10.96
N ALA A 301 5.28 0.05 -10.25
CA ALA A 301 3.93 0.11 -10.83
C ALA A 301 3.52 1.49 -11.35
N LEU A 302 4.32 2.55 -11.16
CA LEU A 302 3.90 3.90 -11.56
C LEU A 302 3.75 4.04 -13.07
N GLU A 303 4.46 3.22 -13.86
CA GLU A 303 4.25 3.14 -15.34
C GLU A 303 2.90 2.52 -15.71
N GLU A 304 2.33 1.69 -14.84
CA GLU A 304 1.00 1.08 -15.04
C GLU A 304 -0.11 2.03 -14.59
N ILE A 305 0.18 2.87 -13.58
CA ILE A 305 -0.79 3.73 -12.89
C ILE A 305 -0.94 5.09 -13.53
N ILE A 306 0.17 5.72 -13.98
CA ILE A 306 0.18 7.09 -14.50
C ILE A 306 0.24 7.06 -16.01
N ARG A 307 -0.67 7.76 -16.68
CA ARG A 307 -0.63 8.02 -18.12
C ARG A 307 0.14 9.31 -18.38
N HIS A 308 1.37 9.15 -18.90
CA HIS A 308 2.25 10.30 -19.18
C HIS A 308 1.58 11.29 -20.13
N GLY A 309 1.48 12.56 -19.70
CA GLY A 309 0.82 13.64 -20.44
C GLY A 309 -0.71 13.68 -20.33
N GLU A 310 -1.35 12.67 -19.69
CA GLU A 310 -2.81 12.58 -19.57
C GLU A 310 -3.31 12.69 -18.13
N THR A 311 -2.63 12.03 -17.19
CA THR A 311 -2.97 12.05 -15.76
C THR A 311 -1.81 12.51 -14.88
N GLY A 312 -0.66 12.76 -15.48
CA GLY A 312 0.57 13.17 -14.83
C GLY A 312 1.77 13.02 -15.74
N PHE A 313 2.94 13.18 -15.18
CA PHE A 313 4.21 13.01 -15.90
C PHE A 313 5.08 11.97 -15.22
N LEU A 314 5.64 11.07 -16.04
CA LEU A 314 6.66 10.11 -15.63
C LEU A 314 8.02 10.62 -16.11
N VAL A 315 8.97 10.73 -15.19
CA VAL A 315 10.34 11.15 -15.46
C VAL A 315 11.34 10.10 -14.98
N GLU A 316 12.53 10.06 -15.56
CA GLU A 316 13.54 9.12 -15.10
C GLU A 316 14.08 9.54 -13.72
N GLU A 317 14.52 8.56 -12.94
CA GLU A 317 15.06 8.79 -11.60
C GLU A 317 16.24 9.77 -11.64
N GLY A 318 16.21 10.78 -10.76
CA GLY A 318 17.25 11.82 -10.66
C GLY A 318 17.13 12.97 -11.67
N GLU A 319 16.21 12.93 -12.62
CA GLU A 319 15.97 14.03 -13.58
C GLU A 319 15.15 15.17 -12.95
N ARG A 320 15.62 15.71 -11.82
CA ARG A 320 14.94 16.77 -11.04
C ARG A 320 14.63 18.00 -11.85
N ALA A 321 15.59 18.46 -12.67
CA ALA A 321 15.43 19.66 -13.49
C ALA A 321 14.31 19.48 -14.54
N TYR A 322 14.21 18.30 -15.13
CA TYR A 322 13.13 17.99 -16.06
C TYR A 322 11.78 17.86 -15.33
N ALA A 323 11.74 17.19 -14.18
CA ALA A 323 10.55 17.15 -13.34
C ALA A 323 10.07 18.55 -12.94
N ALA A 324 11.00 19.44 -12.56
CA ALA A 324 10.70 20.84 -12.21
C ALA A 324 10.15 21.62 -13.39
N ALA A 325 10.67 21.42 -14.60
CA ALA A 325 10.17 22.08 -15.81
C ALA A 325 8.73 21.67 -16.17
N LEU A 326 8.30 20.45 -15.79
CA LEU A 326 6.96 19.95 -16.05
C LEU A 326 5.92 20.42 -15.02
N VAL A 327 6.32 21.10 -13.95
CA VAL A 327 5.39 21.55 -12.90
C VAL A 327 4.35 22.52 -13.45
N ASP A 328 4.76 23.47 -14.28
CA ASP A 328 3.84 24.45 -14.87
C ASP A 328 2.88 23.80 -15.87
N ASP A 329 3.28 22.69 -16.51
CA ASP A 329 2.43 21.95 -17.47
C ASP A 329 1.31 21.16 -16.77
N LEU A 330 1.37 20.98 -15.43
CA LEU A 330 0.30 20.30 -14.67
C LEU A 330 -1.05 20.99 -14.80
N VAL A 331 -1.09 22.30 -15.04
CA VAL A 331 -2.33 23.05 -15.23
C VAL A 331 -3.09 22.63 -16.50
N ASP A 332 -2.38 22.12 -17.50
CA ASP A 332 -2.94 21.68 -18.79
C ASP A 332 -3.54 20.26 -18.71
N ILE A 333 -3.26 19.51 -17.65
CA ILE A 333 -3.89 18.20 -17.42
C ILE A 333 -5.30 18.38 -16.86
N PRO A 334 -6.36 17.97 -17.62
CA PRO A 334 -7.72 18.13 -17.17
C PRO A 334 -8.00 17.27 -15.91
N ARG A 335 -8.32 17.89 -14.78
CA ARG A 335 -8.58 17.20 -13.53
C ARG A 335 -9.71 16.19 -13.62
N ALA A 336 -10.74 16.50 -14.40
CA ALA A 336 -11.84 15.56 -14.68
C ALA A 336 -11.35 14.30 -15.41
N HIS A 337 -10.29 14.41 -16.23
CA HIS A 337 -9.69 13.24 -16.87
C HIS A 337 -8.96 12.36 -15.86
N CYS A 338 -8.18 12.95 -14.94
CA CYS A 338 -7.56 12.20 -13.83
C CYS A 338 -8.61 11.40 -13.04
N ARG A 339 -9.72 12.05 -12.66
CA ARG A 339 -10.82 11.42 -11.93
C ARG A 339 -11.45 10.29 -12.74
N ALA A 340 -11.85 10.55 -13.98
CA ALA A 340 -12.48 9.55 -14.86
C ALA A 340 -11.58 8.35 -15.14
N TYR A 341 -10.27 8.58 -15.27
CA TYR A 341 -9.29 7.51 -15.44
C TYR A 341 -9.26 6.58 -14.22
N VAL A 342 -9.27 7.14 -13.00
CA VAL A 342 -9.31 6.34 -11.77
C VAL A 342 -10.63 5.58 -11.64
N GLU A 343 -11.77 6.23 -11.97
CA GLU A 343 -13.09 5.58 -11.97
C GLU A 343 -13.14 4.36 -12.91
N ALA A 344 -12.51 4.45 -14.05
CA ALA A 344 -12.50 3.39 -15.06
C ALA A 344 -11.53 2.23 -14.74
N ASN A 345 -10.48 2.45 -13.93
CA ASN A 345 -9.39 1.49 -13.80
C ASN A 345 -9.11 1.04 -12.35
N PHE A 346 -9.50 1.84 -11.36
CA PHE A 346 -9.12 1.63 -9.94
C PHE A 346 -10.29 1.81 -8.98
N ALA A 347 -11.51 1.50 -9.42
CA ALA A 347 -12.68 1.51 -8.54
C ALA A 347 -12.62 0.32 -7.57
N LEU A 348 -13.02 0.53 -6.31
CA LEU A 348 -13.07 -0.51 -5.29
C LEU A 348 -13.93 -1.70 -5.71
N ASP A 349 -15.06 -1.45 -6.36
CA ASP A 349 -15.99 -2.49 -6.78
C ASP A 349 -15.36 -3.45 -7.82
N GLU A 350 -14.55 -2.93 -8.76
CA GLU A 350 -13.83 -3.74 -9.73
C GLU A 350 -12.78 -4.66 -9.05
N MET A 351 -12.06 -4.13 -8.05
CA MET A 351 -11.14 -4.92 -7.25
C MET A 351 -11.88 -6.04 -6.49
N ILE A 352 -13.02 -5.73 -5.86
CA ILE A 352 -13.82 -6.71 -5.12
C ILE A 352 -14.36 -7.78 -6.07
N ASP A 353 -14.87 -7.40 -7.26
CA ASP A 353 -15.31 -8.34 -8.28
C ASP A 353 -14.20 -9.30 -8.71
N ALA A 354 -12.98 -8.80 -8.83
CA ALA A 354 -11.82 -9.61 -9.14
C ALA A 354 -11.51 -10.61 -8.00
N TYR A 355 -11.49 -10.16 -6.75
CA TYR A 355 -11.29 -11.06 -5.61
C TYR A 355 -12.41 -12.08 -5.48
N GLU A 356 -13.68 -11.70 -5.64
CA GLU A 356 -14.79 -12.65 -5.60
C GLU A 356 -14.70 -13.74 -6.66
N ARG A 357 -14.22 -13.41 -7.88
CA ARG A 357 -13.96 -14.41 -8.93
C ARG A 357 -12.90 -15.40 -8.49
N VAL A 358 -11.78 -14.91 -7.97
CA VAL A 358 -10.67 -15.75 -7.50
C VAL A 358 -11.09 -16.61 -6.31
N TYR A 359 -11.88 -16.07 -5.37
CA TYR A 359 -12.42 -16.86 -4.25
C TYR A 359 -13.27 -18.03 -4.75
N ARG A 360 -14.21 -17.78 -5.69
CA ARG A 360 -15.06 -18.85 -6.27
C ARG A 360 -14.24 -19.90 -7.01
N GLU A 361 -13.20 -19.47 -7.76
CA GLU A 361 -12.29 -20.38 -8.47
C GLU A 361 -11.51 -21.25 -7.47
N ALA A 362 -10.94 -20.66 -6.43
CA ALA A 362 -10.17 -21.36 -5.40
C ALA A 362 -11.04 -22.36 -4.61
N ILE A 363 -12.26 -21.96 -4.20
CA ILE A 363 -13.21 -22.85 -3.53
C ILE A 363 -13.55 -24.04 -4.43
N LYS A 364 -13.83 -23.79 -5.73
CA LYS A 364 -14.17 -24.87 -6.67
C LYS A 364 -13.00 -25.83 -6.92
N ALA A 365 -11.79 -25.32 -6.95
CA ALA A 365 -10.58 -26.14 -7.15
C ALA A 365 -10.21 -26.97 -5.91
N HIS A 366 -10.66 -26.54 -4.74
CA HIS A 366 -10.38 -27.20 -3.46
C HIS A 366 -11.37 -28.36 -3.16
N LEU A 367 -12.57 -28.34 -3.75
CA LEU A 367 -13.60 -29.39 -3.65
C LEU A 367 -13.25 -30.60 -4.52
#